data_913d8414a791a1b91f805008e2ab76ff
#
_entry.id   913d8414a791a1b91f805008e2ab76ff
#
_cell.length_a   1.000
_cell.length_b   1.000
_cell.length_c   1.000
_cell.angle_alpha   90.00
_cell.angle_beta   90.00
_cell.angle_gamma   90.00
#
_symmetry.space_group_name_H-M   'P 1'
#
loop_
_entity.id
_entity.type
_entity.pdbx_description
1 polymer ?
#
loop_
_entity_poly.entity_id
_entity_poly.type
_entity_poly.pdbx_seq_one_letter_code
_entity_poly.pdbx_strand_id
1 'polypeptide(L)'
;MSNYHRNVPDGSVTTPRGFVAAAVAAGIKQSGRPDLVLVTADRDCAAAGVFTRNRVPAAPVVLDRATLAANRASLRGVLINAGNANACTGQPGLADAREMQRLAATAVGAQPEQFLVMSTGVIGVPLPLARVRAGVAALGPLLSAGGGPAAAEAIMTTDTHPKRVAVAVELPGGRVTIGGMAKGAGMIHPDMATLLGVLTTDAAISPDVLDASLCEAVAVSFNAISIDGDTSTNDSIVILANGASGVAVGDGESRARFTAALTDLCVQLAQMIVRDGEGATRFVTLVVTGAASAADARRAADTIATSPLVKTAFAGGDPNWGRIVMAAGRSGAALDPARLALWVETTDSPPLQLVSGGTPTGYAEADAAAVFAAPEFTVRLDLGLGDGAAMLWTTDLSHEYVSINADYRT
;
A
#
# COMPACT_ATOMS: atom_id res chain seq x y z
N MET A 1 17.26 12.13 7.65
CA MET A 1 16.54 11.03 8.34
C MET A 1 16.47 11.37 9.81
N SER A 2 15.33 11.26 10.44
CA SER A 2 15.19 11.60 11.86
C SER A 2 15.93 10.53 12.69
N ASN A 3 16.73 10.95 13.70
CA ASN A 3 17.49 10.05 14.57
C ASN A 3 16.63 9.23 15.54
N TYR A 4 15.29 9.24 15.39
CA TYR A 4 14.36 8.68 16.40
C TYR A 4 13.80 7.31 16.05
N HIS A 5 13.95 6.83 14.83
CA HIS A 5 13.47 5.50 14.44
C HIS A 5 14.47 4.78 13.54
N ARG A 6 14.39 3.45 13.53
CA ARG A 6 15.26 2.57 12.74
C ARG A 6 14.53 1.31 12.35
N ASN A 7 14.88 0.77 11.19
CA ASN A 7 14.37 -0.53 10.76
C ASN A 7 14.81 -1.64 11.71
N VAL A 8 13.90 -2.57 11.95
CA VAL A 8 14.18 -3.82 12.67
C VAL A 8 14.52 -4.88 11.60
N PRO A 9 15.71 -5.44 11.60
CA PRO A 9 16.09 -6.50 10.65
C PRO A 9 15.06 -7.64 10.69
N ASP A 10 14.68 -8.14 9.52
CA ASP A 10 13.69 -9.21 9.34
C ASP A 10 12.33 -8.97 10.02
N GLY A 11 12.04 -7.72 10.33
CA GLY A 11 10.80 -7.31 10.98
C GLY A 11 9.54 -7.63 10.17
N SER A 12 8.42 -7.76 10.88
CA SER A 12 7.13 -8.14 10.30
C SER A 12 5.96 -7.62 11.15
N VAL A 13 4.75 -7.94 10.75
CA VAL A 13 3.51 -7.63 11.47
C VAL A 13 3.45 -8.20 12.91
N THR A 14 4.26 -9.21 13.22
CA THR A 14 4.34 -9.81 14.57
C THR A 14 5.54 -9.33 15.40
N THR A 15 6.34 -8.40 14.88
CA THR A 15 7.49 -7.83 15.62
C THR A 15 7.07 -7.01 16.85
N PRO A 16 5.98 -6.21 16.83
CA PRO A 16 5.48 -5.57 18.04
C PRO A 16 5.01 -6.60 19.08
N ARG A 17 5.23 -6.32 20.35
CA ARG A 17 4.90 -7.24 21.45
C ARG A 17 3.41 -7.58 21.48
N GLY A 18 3.09 -8.84 21.80
CA GLY A 18 1.71 -9.29 21.98
C GLY A 18 0.96 -9.59 20.70
N PHE A 19 1.60 -9.53 19.52
CA PHE A 19 1.04 -9.96 18.25
C PHE A 19 1.57 -11.32 17.83
N VAL A 20 0.67 -12.16 17.33
CA VAL A 20 0.95 -13.47 16.75
C VAL A 20 0.26 -13.62 15.40
N ALA A 21 0.80 -14.46 14.55
CA ALA A 21 0.16 -14.78 13.27
C ALA A 21 0.34 -16.26 12.92
N ALA A 22 -0.51 -16.74 12.05
CA ALA A 22 -0.38 -18.04 11.39
C ALA A 22 -0.91 -17.97 9.96
N ALA A 23 -0.41 -18.85 9.10
CA ALA A 23 -0.85 -19.00 7.72
C ALA A 23 -0.99 -20.49 7.38
N VAL A 24 -2.01 -20.83 6.59
CA VAL A 24 -2.27 -22.19 6.10
C VAL A 24 -2.70 -22.18 4.63
N ALA A 25 -2.52 -23.30 3.94
CA ALA A 25 -3.12 -23.57 2.65
C ALA A 25 -4.53 -24.14 2.89
N ALA A 26 -5.56 -23.31 2.80
CA ALA A 26 -6.95 -23.74 2.90
C ALA A 26 -7.50 -24.26 1.54
N GLY A 27 -6.73 -24.12 0.46
CA GLY A 27 -7.09 -24.51 -0.90
C GLY A 27 -7.96 -23.50 -1.63
N ILE A 28 -7.94 -22.24 -1.21
CA ILE A 28 -8.64 -21.14 -1.90
C ILE A 28 -7.91 -20.80 -3.20
N LYS A 29 -6.57 -20.66 -3.14
CA LYS A 29 -5.72 -20.56 -4.33
C LYS A 29 -5.60 -21.90 -5.04
N GLN A 30 -5.66 -21.87 -6.36
CA GLN A 30 -5.45 -23.08 -7.18
C GLN A 30 -4.00 -23.60 -7.11
N SER A 31 -3.05 -22.73 -6.77
CA SER A 31 -1.63 -23.08 -6.68
C SER A 31 -1.27 -24.00 -5.50
N GLY A 32 -2.17 -24.19 -4.54
CA GLY A 32 -1.90 -24.94 -3.30
C GLY A 32 -0.99 -24.22 -2.30
N ARG A 33 -0.53 -22.99 -2.60
CA ARG A 33 0.23 -22.16 -1.66
C ARG A 33 -0.65 -21.72 -0.49
N PRO A 34 -0.07 -21.32 0.66
CA PRO A 34 -0.82 -20.71 1.74
C PRO A 34 -1.69 -19.55 1.25
N ASP A 35 -2.93 -19.48 1.76
CA ASP A 35 -3.96 -18.58 1.25
C ASP A 35 -4.95 -18.09 2.31
N LEU A 36 -4.75 -18.51 3.57
CA LEU A 36 -5.55 -18.05 4.71
C LEU A 36 -4.62 -17.66 5.86
N VAL A 37 -4.82 -16.47 6.41
CA VAL A 37 -3.97 -15.87 7.44
C VAL A 37 -4.82 -15.34 8.58
N LEU A 38 -4.37 -15.57 9.80
CA LEU A 38 -4.90 -14.91 11.00
C LEU A 38 -3.76 -14.13 11.67
N VAL A 39 -3.94 -12.82 11.84
CA VAL A 39 -3.11 -11.96 12.69
C VAL A 39 -3.95 -11.58 13.90
N THR A 40 -3.45 -11.79 15.10
CA THR A 40 -4.19 -11.47 16.33
C THR A 40 -3.28 -10.97 17.44
N ALA A 41 -3.88 -10.22 18.38
CA ALA A 41 -3.23 -9.74 19.59
C ALA A 41 -3.67 -10.57 20.80
N ASP A 42 -2.85 -10.60 21.85
CA ASP A 42 -3.14 -11.21 23.13
C ASP A 42 -4.16 -10.43 23.98
N ARG A 43 -4.48 -9.20 23.58
CA ARG A 43 -5.37 -8.26 24.25
C ARG A 43 -6.10 -7.35 23.27
N ASP A 44 -7.05 -6.57 23.80
CA ASP A 44 -7.79 -5.58 23.00
C ASP A 44 -6.86 -4.50 22.46
N CYS A 45 -7.13 -4.08 21.23
CA CYS A 45 -6.38 -3.08 20.48
C CYS A 45 -7.26 -1.88 20.17
N ALA A 46 -6.69 -0.69 20.25
CA ALA A 46 -7.19 0.43 19.49
C ALA A 46 -6.93 0.15 17.99
N ALA A 47 -7.84 0.54 17.13
CA ALA A 47 -7.72 0.29 15.69
C ALA A 47 -8.15 1.49 14.84
N ALA A 48 -7.54 1.59 13.68
CA ALA A 48 -7.93 2.50 12.61
C ALA A 48 -7.83 1.79 11.25
N GLY A 49 -8.55 2.29 10.25
CA GLY A 49 -8.51 1.71 8.92
C GLY A 49 -8.93 2.69 7.84
N VAL A 50 -8.24 2.62 6.71
CA VAL A 50 -8.57 3.35 5.49
C VAL A 50 -8.89 2.32 4.40
N PHE A 51 -9.89 2.64 3.56
CA PHE A 51 -10.49 1.69 2.64
C PHE A 51 -10.72 2.32 1.28
N THR A 52 -10.79 1.49 0.25
CA THR A 52 -11.07 1.90 -1.14
C THR A 52 -12.24 2.87 -1.24
N ARG A 53 -12.11 3.82 -2.14
CA ARG A 53 -13.20 4.75 -2.53
C ARG A 53 -13.98 4.27 -3.75
N ASN A 54 -13.65 3.07 -4.25
CA ASN A 54 -14.40 2.45 -5.33
C ASN A 54 -15.88 2.33 -4.94
N ARG A 55 -16.77 2.67 -5.86
CA ARG A 55 -18.23 2.65 -5.64
C ARG A 55 -18.83 1.23 -5.64
N VAL A 56 -18.01 0.23 -5.91
CA VAL A 56 -18.34 -1.20 -5.85
C VAL A 56 -17.47 -1.87 -4.78
N PRO A 57 -17.62 -1.51 -3.50
CA PRO A 57 -16.79 -2.09 -2.43
C PRO A 57 -17.12 -3.56 -2.22
N ALA A 58 -16.08 -4.37 -1.96
CA ALA A 58 -16.24 -5.77 -1.59
C ALA A 58 -16.94 -5.95 -0.24
N ALA A 59 -17.55 -7.10 -0.03
CA ALA A 59 -18.26 -7.42 1.21
C ALA A 59 -17.38 -7.27 2.47
N PRO A 60 -16.11 -7.69 2.51
CA PRO A 60 -15.19 -7.42 3.62
C PRO A 60 -15.07 -5.93 3.94
N VAL A 61 -14.88 -5.08 2.93
CA VAL A 61 -14.75 -3.62 3.10
C VAL A 61 -16.00 -3.02 3.75
N VAL A 62 -17.18 -3.45 3.30
CA VAL A 62 -18.46 -2.98 3.87
C VAL A 62 -18.58 -3.38 5.35
N LEU A 63 -18.22 -4.63 5.67
CA LEU A 63 -18.26 -5.14 7.04
C LEU A 63 -17.25 -4.43 7.94
N ASP A 64 -16.00 -4.28 7.48
CA ASP A 64 -14.91 -3.72 8.28
C ASP A 64 -15.14 -2.24 8.61
N ARG A 65 -15.68 -1.45 7.68
CA ARG A 65 -16.13 -0.08 7.95
C ARG A 65 -17.17 -0.03 9.07
N ALA A 66 -18.15 -0.93 9.03
CA ALA A 66 -19.18 -1.00 10.06
C ALA A 66 -18.59 -1.46 11.42
N THR A 67 -17.71 -2.44 11.41
CA THR A 67 -17.02 -2.95 12.61
C THR A 67 -16.19 -1.86 13.28
N LEU A 68 -15.36 -1.13 12.52
CA LEU A 68 -14.55 -0.03 13.05
C LEU A 68 -15.42 1.14 13.56
N ALA A 69 -16.50 1.47 12.86
CA ALA A 69 -17.42 2.52 13.32
C ALA A 69 -18.05 2.18 14.68
N ALA A 70 -18.32 0.89 14.94
CA ALA A 70 -18.95 0.43 16.18
C ALA A 70 -17.93 0.09 17.29
N ASN A 71 -16.74 -0.41 16.96
CA ASN A 71 -15.84 -1.05 17.93
C ASN A 71 -14.35 -0.83 17.64
N ARG A 72 -13.89 0.41 17.43
CA ARG A 72 -12.47 0.68 17.16
C ARG A 72 -11.56 0.68 18.39
N ALA A 73 -12.10 0.45 19.59
CA ALA A 73 -11.32 0.48 20.85
C ALA A 73 -10.96 -0.90 21.39
N SER A 74 -11.55 -1.98 20.87
CA SER A 74 -11.36 -3.33 21.41
C SER A 74 -11.24 -4.40 20.33
N LEU A 75 -10.54 -4.10 19.23
CA LEU A 75 -10.25 -5.10 18.18
C LEU A 75 -9.18 -6.09 18.68
N ARG A 76 -9.22 -7.30 18.12
CA ARG A 76 -8.30 -8.38 18.47
C ARG A 76 -7.48 -8.86 17.29
N GLY A 77 -7.94 -8.68 16.05
CA GLY A 77 -7.21 -9.20 14.91
C GLY A 77 -7.88 -9.02 13.55
N VAL A 78 -7.26 -9.65 12.57
CA VAL A 78 -7.67 -9.64 11.16
C VAL A 78 -7.53 -11.05 10.58
N LEU A 79 -8.61 -11.58 9.96
CA LEU A 79 -8.57 -12.80 9.15
C LEU A 79 -8.53 -12.40 7.66
N ILE A 80 -7.58 -12.97 6.92
CA ILE A 80 -7.33 -12.61 5.52
C ILE A 80 -7.36 -13.86 4.66
N ASN A 81 -8.10 -13.83 3.55
CA ASN A 81 -7.99 -14.85 2.52
C ASN A 81 -7.45 -14.27 1.21
N ALA A 82 -6.64 -15.05 0.51
CA ALA A 82 -6.14 -14.78 -0.83
C ALA A 82 -6.62 -15.84 -1.83
N GLY A 83 -6.94 -15.40 -3.08
CA GLY A 83 -7.48 -16.26 -4.15
C GLY A 83 -8.95 -16.01 -4.47
N ASN A 84 -9.69 -15.33 -3.58
CA ASN A 84 -11.07 -14.93 -3.79
C ASN A 84 -11.31 -13.56 -3.15
N ALA A 85 -11.84 -12.62 -3.91
CA ALA A 85 -12.04 -11.23 -3.47
C ALA A 85 -13.30 -11.04 -2.62
N ASN A 86 -14.26 -11.96 -2.68
CA ASN A 86 -15.59 -11.77 -2.11
C ASN A 86 -16.22 -10.41 -2.50
N ALA A 87 -16.00 -10.02 -3.74
CA ALA A 87 -16.51 -8.79 -4.36
C ALA A 87 -17.57 -9.12 -5.40
N CYS A 88 -18.54 -8.24 -5.58
CA CYS A 88 -19.72 -8.44 -6.46
C CYS A 88 -20.52 -9.71 -6.11
N THR A 89 -20.57 -10.09 -4.84
CA THR A 89 -21.21 -11.32 -4.34
C THR A 89 -22.54 -11.06 -3.62
N GLY A 90 -22.97 -9.80 -3.53
CA GLY A 90 -24.24 -9.39 -2.95
C GLY A 90 -24.41 -9.77 -1.47
N GLN A 91 -25.65 -10.00 -1.05
CA GLN A 91 -25.96 -10.36 0.35
C GLN A 91 -25.31 -11.68 0.82
N PRO A 92 -25.23 -12.74 -0.02
CA PRO A 92 -24.48 -13.93 0.36
C PRO A 92 -23.02 -13.64 0.72
N GLY A 93 -22.32 -12.81 -0.08
CA GLY A 93 -20.93 -12.46 0.23
C GLY A 93 -20.77 -11.68 1.54
N LEU A 94 -21.74 -10.83 1.89
CA LEU A 94 -21.74 -10.14 3.18
C LEU A 94 -21.97 -11.14 4.34
N ALA A 95 -22.82 -12.14 4.15
CA ALA A 95 -23.01 -13.23 5.12
C ALA A 95 -21.73 -14.05 5.29
N ASP A 96 -21.02 -14.35 4.19
CA ASP A 96 -19.75 -15.06 4.21
C ASP A 96 -18.67 -14.25 4.95
N ALA A 97 -18.61 -12.94 4.74
CA ALA A 97 -17.67 -12.06 5.47
C ALA A 97 -17.95 -12.06 6.98
N ARG A 98 -19.21 -12.00 7.39
CA ARG A 98 -19.60 -12.14 8.82
C ARG A 98 -19.24 -13.51 9.40
N GLU A 99 -19.40 -14.57 8.60
CA GLU A 99 -18.98 -15.90 9.04
C GLU A 99 -17.45 -16.00 9.19
N MET A 100 -16.67 -15.38 8.30
CA MET A 100 -15.22 -15.26 8.48
C MET A 100 -14.88 -14.58 9.82
N GLN A 101 -15.53 -13.47 10.13
CA GLN A 101 -15.36 -12.73 11.39
C GLN A 101 -15.67 -13.63 12.60
N ARG A 102 -16.79 -14.36 12.57
CA ARG A 102 -17.18 -15.31 13.62
C ARG A 102 -16.16 -16.45 13.80
N LEU A 103 -15.67 -17.01 12.70
CA LEU A 103 -14.67 -18.07 12.72
C LEU A 103 -13.35 -17.60 13.32
N ALA A 104 -12.86 -16.42 12.94
CA ALA A 104 -11.65 -15.80 13.49
C ALA A 104 -11.76 -15.63 15.01
N ALA A 105 -12.87 -15.08 15.47
CA ALA A 105 -13.15 -14.88 16.89
C ALA A 105 -13.17 -16.22 17.66
N THR A 106 -13.85 -17.23 17.12
CA THR A 106 -13.93 -18.57 17.72
C THR A 106 -12.53 -19.20 17.87
N ALA A 107 -11.65 -19.02 16.89
CA ALA A 107 -10.30 -19.62 16.91
C ALA A 107 -9.43 -19.13 18.08
N VAL A 108 -9.73 -17.95 18.65
CA VAL A 108 -8.95 -17.34 19.74
C VAL A 108 -9.78 -17.02 20.99
N GLY A 109 -11.03 -17.46 21.05
CA GLY A 109 -11.91 -17.24 22.21
C GLY A 109 -12.32 -15.78 22.41
N ALA A 110 -12.56 -15.04 21.32
CA ALA A 110 -12.97 -13.65 21.32
C ALA A 110 -14.40 -13.47 20.76
N GLN A 111 -14.86 -12.21 20.63
CA GLN A 111 -16.16 -11.89 20.05
C GLN A 111 -16.02 -11.56 18.55
N PRO A 112 -17.01 -11.87 17.70
CA PRO A 112 -16.96 -11.58 16.27
C PRO A 112 -16.63 -10.11 15.96
N GLU A 113 -17.24 -9.18 16.66
CA GLU A 113 -17.08 -7.73 16.48
C GLU A 113 -15.66 -7.21 16.82
N GLN A 114 -14.79 -8.08 17.34
CA GLN A 114 -13.40 -7.80 17.62
C GLN A 114 -12.46 -8.14 16.44
N PHE A 115 -12.99 -8.63 15.32
CA PHE A 115 -12.19 -9.01 14.17
C PHE A 115 -12.57 -8.22 12.92
N LEU A 116 -11.56 -7.87 12.14
CA LEU A 116 -11.72 -7.45 10.76
C LEU A 116 -11.49 -8.63 9.83
N VAL A 117 -11.98 -8.53 8.60
CA VAL A 117 -11.79 -9.55 7.57
C VAL A 117 -11.37 -8.92 6.25
N MET A 118 -10.41 -9.52 5.58
CA MET A 118 -9.93 -9.05 4.28
C MET A 118 -9.95 -10.19 3.27
N SER A 119 -10.21 -9.85 2.02
CA SER A 119 -10.20 -10.82 0.91
C SER A 119 -9.49 -10.21 -0.29
N THR A 120 -8.79 -11.03 -1.08
CA THR A 120 -8.17 -10.62 -2.34
C THR A 120 -8.14 -11.79 -3.32
N GLY A 121 -8.27 -11.50 -4.63
CA GLY A 121 -8.25 -12.50 -5.70
C GLY A 121 -9.43 -12.32 -6.66
N VAL A 122 -10.00 -13.42 -7.13
CA VAL A 122 -11.04 -13.42 -8.17
C VAL A 122 -12.32 -12.71 -7.71
N ILE A 123 -12.83 -11.80 -8.54
CA ILE A 123 -14.08 -11.05 -8.36
C ILE A 123 -15.26 -11.86 -8.95
N GLY A 124 -16.46 -11.76 -8.34
CA GLY A 124 -17.70 -12.33 -8.84
C GLY A 124 -17.87 -13.84 -8.59
N VAL A 125 -17.00 -14.44 -7.81
CA VAL A 125 -17.09 -15.86 -7.43
C VAL A 125 -17.44 -15.98 -5.94
N PRO A 126 -18.42 -16.82 -5.56
CA PRO A 126 -18.73 -17.08 -4.15
C PRO A 126 -17.50 -17.56 -3.37
N LEU A 127 -17.38 -17.11 -2.13
CA LEU A 127 -16.29 -17.54 -1.24
C LEU A 127 -16.44 -19.04 -0.93
N PRO A 128 -15.37 -19.85 -1.06
CA PRO A 128 -15.42 -21.27 -0.71
C PRO A 128 -15.43 -21.48 0.82
N LEU A 129 -16.51 -21.10 1.47
CA LEU A 129 -16.64 -20.97 2.93
C LEU A 129 -16.32 -22.27 3.69
N ALA A 130 -16.57 -23.43 3.10
CA ALA A 130 -16.19 -24.72 3.72
C ALA A 130 -14.66 -24.85 3.86
N ARG A 131 -13.92 -24.38 2.87
CA ARG A 131 -12.44 -24.35 2.91
C ARG A 131 -11.94 -23.34 3.93
N VAL A 132 -12.57 -22.17 4.00
CA VAL A 132 -12.26 -21.16 5.02
C VAL A 132 -12.46 -21.71 6.44
N ARG A 133 -13.59 -22.40 6.71
CA ARG A 133 -13.86 -23.03 8.01
C ARG A 133 -12.78 -24.04 8.40
N ALA A 134 -12.43 -24.95 7.49
CA ALA A 134 -11.39 -25.94 7.74
C ALA A 134 -10.00 -25.27 7.99
N GLY A 135 -9.68 -24.26 7.19
CA GLY A 135 -8.42 -23.51 7.34
C GLY A 135 -8.34 -22.75 8.66
N VAL A 136 -9.41 -22.06 9.08
CA VAL A 136 -9.43 -21.33 10.37
C VAL A 136 -9.26 -22.27 11.56
N ALA A 137 -9.87 -23.45 11.52
CA ALA A 137 -9.69 -24.47 12.57
C ALA A 137 -8.20 -24.92 12.68
N ALA A 138 -7.48 -24.92 11.57
CA ALA A 138 -6.05 -25.26 11.55
C ALA A 138 -5.14 -24.10 11.99
N LEU A 139 -5.57 -22.84 11.83
CA LEU A 139 -4.76 -21.66 12.18
C LEU A 139 -4.52 -21.49 13.67
N GLY A 140 -5.55 -21.72 14.51
CA GLY A 140 -5.49 -21.47 15.95
C GLY A 140 -4.26 -22.08 16.64
N PRO A 141 -3.99 -23.39 16.49
CA PRO A 141 -2.84 -24.06 17.10
C PRO A 141 -1.47 -23.60 16.55
N LEU A 142 -1.44 -22.95 15.37
CA LEU A 142 -0.22 -22.52 14.69
C LEU A 142 0.18 -21.08 14.98
N LEU A 143 -0.67 -20.33 15.69
CA LEU A 143 -0.41 -18.92 16.01
C LEU A 143 0.90 -18.77 16.80
N SER A 144 1.80 -17.96 16.28
CA SER A 144 3.09 -17.71 16.91
C SER A 144 3.63 -16.30 16.64
N ALA A 145 4.50 -15.81 17.51
CA ALA A 145 5.22 -14.56 17.30
C ALA A 145 6.17 -14.62 16.07
N GLY A 146 6.58 -15.80 15.65
CA GLY A 146 7.36 -16.04 14.43
C GLY A 146 6.53 -16.16 13.16
N GLY A 147 5.19 -16.07 13.23
CA GLY A 147 4.31 -16.31 12.09
C GLY A 147 4.21 -15.18 11.07
N GLY A 148 4.75 -13.99 11.36
CA GLY A 148 4.63 -12.82 10.50
C GLY A 148 5.19 -12.99 9.08
N PRO A 149 6.37 -13.58 8.86
CA PRO A 149 6.87 -13.85 7.50
C PRO A 149 5.94 -14.74 6.67
N ALA A 150 5.47 -15.84 7.24
CA ALA A 150 4.52 -16.74 6.57
C ALA A 150 3.17 -16.05 6.27
N ALA A 151 2.72 -15.14 7.15
CA ALA A 151 1.53 -14.34 6.93
C ALA A 151 1.70 -13.42 5.71
N ALA A 152 2.84 -12.74 5.58
CA ALA A 152 3.12 -11.86 4.44
C ALA A 152 3.18 -12.63 3.11
N GLU A 153 3.69 -13.85 3.11
CA GLU A 153 3.70 -14.74 1.94
C GLU A 153 2.28 -15.19 1.54
N ALA A 154 1.47 -15.56 2.53
CA ALA A 154 0.17 -16.16 2.28
C ALA A 154 -0.86 -15.19 1.70
N ILE A 155 -0.73 -13.87 1.97
CA ILE A 155 -1.62 -12.86 1.40
C ILE A 155 -1.31 -12.48 -0.06
N MET A 156 -0.16 -12.88 -0.59
CA MET A 156 0.25 -12.60 -1.97
C MET A 156 -0.72 -13.19 -2.99
N THR A 157 -0.86 -12.53 -4.14
CA THR A 157 -1.59 -13.06 -5.31
C THR A 157 -0.67 -13.14 -6.53
N THR A 158 -0.53 -12.07 -7.27
CA THR A 158 0.42 -11.91 -8.38
C THR A 158 1.78 -11.36 -7.93
N ASP A 159 1.89 -11.00 -6.67
CA ASP A 159 3.15 -10.57 -6.05
C ASP A 159 4.25 -11.63 -6.24
N THR A 160 5.49 -11.19 -6.51
CA THR A 160 6.65 -12.08 -6.64
C THR A 160 7.45 -12.16 -5.33
N HIS A 161 7.32 -11.15 -4.46
CA HIS A 161 8.04 -11.07 -3.19
C HIS A 161 7.10 -10.68 -2.05
N PRO A 162 7.26 -11.27 -0.84
CA PRO A 162 6.50 -10.84 0.34
C PRO A 162 6.97 -9.46 0.81
N LYS A 163 6.03 -8.59 1.15
CA LYS A 163 6.29 -7.22 1.59
C LYS A 163 6.03 -7.11 3.10
N ARG A 164 7.09 -6.94 3.86
CA ARG A 164 7.05 -6.83 5.32
C ARG A 164 8.14 -5.91 5.84
N VAL A 165 7.84 -5.10 6.84
CA VAL A 165 8.74 -4.15 7.47
C VAL A 165 8.40 -4.05 8.95
N ALA A 166 9.37 -3.76 9.80
CA ALA A 166 9.13 -3.23 11.14
C ALA A 166 10.13 -2.13 11.47
N VAL A 167 9.65 -1.16 12.26
CA VAL A 167 10.40 0.01 12.67
C VAL A 167 10.30 0.14 14.18
N ALA A 168 11.43 0.30 14.86
CA ALA A 168 11.50 0.68 16.26
C ALA A 168 11.65 2.21 16.37
N VAL A 169 10.88 2.84 17.22
CA VAL A 169 10.90 4.30 17.42
C VAL A 169 11.08 4.63 18.91
N GLU A 170 12.00 5.57 19.18
CA GLU A 170 12.24 6.11 20.52
C GLU A 170 11.30 7.29 20.76
N LEU A 171 10.39 7.12 21.69
CA LEU A 171 9.43 8.14 22.14
C LEU A 171 9.78 8.68 23.49
N PRO A 172 9.31 9.88 23.88
CA PRO A 172 9.29 10.28 25.27
C PRO A 172 8.55 9.22 26.11
N GLY A 173 9.24 8.55 27.02
CA GLY A 173 8.66 7.48 27.83
C GLY A 173 9.09 6.06 27.44
N GLY A 174 9.81 5.86 26.32
CA GLY A 174 10.38 4.59 25.97
C GLY A 174 10.24 4.21 24.49
N ARG A 175 10.61 2.99 24.19
CA ARG A 175 10.60 2.45 22.82
C ARG A 175 9.28 1.77 22.51
N VAL A 176 8.74 2.05 21.33
CA VAL A 176 7.65 1.28 20.71
C VAL A 176 8.12 0.66 19.37
N THR A 177 7.39 -0.35 18.94
CA THR A 177 7.63 -1.00 17.64
C THR A 177 6.38 -0.86 16.79
N ILE A 178 6.57 -0.61 15.49
CA ILE A 178 5.53 -0.66 14.48
C ILE A 178 5.92 -1.76 13.50
N GLY A 179 5.03 -2.69 13.23
CA GLY A 179 5.23 -3.77 12.25
C GLY A 179 4.20 -3.69 11.15
N GLY A 180 4.52 -4.19 9.97
CA GLY A 180 3.59 -4.18 8.86
C GLY A 180 3.86 -5.28 7.85
N MET A 181 2.80 -5.64 7.15
CA MET A 181 2.83 -6.43 5.93
C MET A 181 1.84 -5.86 4.92
N ALA A 182 2.14 -5.99 3.64
CA ALA A 182 1.26 -5.59 2.57
C ALA A 182 1.37 -6.54 1.37
N LYS A 183 0.34 -6.55 0.52
CA LYS A 183 0.36 -7.21 -0.79
C LYS A 183 -0.22 -6.27 -1.83
N GLY A 184 0.25 -6.44 -3.06
CA GLY A 184 -0.21 -5.75 -4.26
C GLY A 184 0.88 -5.73 -5.31
N ALA A 185 0.51 -5.93 -6.58
CA ALA A 185 1.40 -5.90 -7.74
C ALA A 185 0.68 -5.41 -9.01
N GLY A 186 -0.64 -5.46 -9.05
CA GLY A 186 -1.51 -4.91 -10.11
C GLY A 186 -2.82 -4.39 -9.55
N MET A 187 -3.59 -3.65 -10.38
CA MET A 187 -4.78 -2.88 -10.00
C MET A 187 -4.44 -1.86 -8.91
N ILE A 188 -3.34 -1.10 -9.08
CA ILE A 188 -2.77 -0.18 -8.09
C ILE A 188 -2.83 1.26 -8.62
N HIS A 189 -3.70 2.10 -8.01
CA HIS A 189 -3.80 3.53 -8.29
C HIS A 189 -4.26 4.30 -7.04
N PRO A 190 -3.85 5.58 -6.84
CA PRO A 190 -4.29 6.44 -5.73
C PRO A 190 -5.81 6.50 -5.51
N ASP A 191 -6.22 6.88 -4.33
CA ASP A 191 -7.56 6.78 -3.73
C ASP A 191 -7.81 5.42 -3.06
N MET A 192 -6.75 4.84 -2.47
CA MET A 192 -6.67 3.49 -1.91
C MET A 192 -6.75 2.43 -3.01
N ALA A 193 -5.57 2.11 -3.54
CA ALA A 193 -5.36 1.13 -4.63
C ALA A 193 -5.40 -0.32 -4.13
N THR A 194 -5.49 -1.32 -5.02
CA THR A 194 -5.60 -2.77 -4.72
C THR A 194 -4.45 -3.27 -3.87
N LEU A 195 -4.52 -2.95 -2.61
CA LEU A 195 -3.60 -3.45 -1.62
C LEU A 195 -4.33 -3.88 -0.36
N LEU A 196 -3.84 -4.92 0.25
CA LEU A 196 -4.17 -5.24 1.63
C LEU A 196 -2.95 -4.93 2.48
N GLY A 197 -3.13 -4.11 3.49
CA GLY A 197 -2.08 -3.76 4.46
C GLY A 197 -2.56 -4.01 5.88
N VAL A 198 -1.79 -4.77 6.65
CA VAL A 198 -2.01 -4.93 8.09
C VAL A 198 -0.80 -4.39 8.82
N LEU A 199 -1.06 -3.39 9.65
CA LEU A 199 -0.07 -2.73 10.48
C LEU A 199 -0.38 -3.03 11.95
N THR A 200 0.65 -3.15 12.76
CA THR A 200 0.54 -3.42 14.19
C THR A 200 1.49 -2.54 14.96
N THR A 201 1.15 -2.22 16.19
CA THR A 201 2.07 -1.54 17.11
C THR A 201 1.80 -1.92 18.56
N ASP A 202 2.85 -1.95 19.37
CA ASP A 202 2.75 -2.16 20.81
C ASP A 202 2.59 -0.84 21.60
N ALA A 203 2.44 0.29 20.92
CA ALA A 203 2.16 1.60 21.52
C ALA A 203 0.77 1.65 22.21
N ALA A 204 0.67 2.34 23.31
CA ALA A 204 -0.61 2.71 23.93
C ALA A 204 -1.09 4.04 23.30
N ILE A 205 -2.08 3.96 22.43
CA ILE A 205 -2.56 5.08 21.62
C ILE A 205 -4.09 5.05 21.53
N SER A 206 -4.73 6.22 21.58
CA SER A 206 -6.18 6.29 21.41
C SER A 206 -6.59 6.06 19.94
N PRO A 207 -7.81 5.54 19.68
CA PRO A 207 -8.29 5.35 18.32
C PRO A 207 -8.25 6.62 17.46
N ASP A 208 -8.55 7.79 18.03
CA ASP A 208 -8.56 9.07 17.29
C ASP A 208 -7.16 9.49 16.85
N VAL A 209 -6.18 9.39 17.74
CA VAL A 209 -4.78 9.72 17.44
C VAL A 209 -4.19 8.72 16.44
N LEU A 210 -4.56 7.45 16.59
CA LEU A 210 -4.12 6.38 15.68
C LEU A 210 -4.67 6.60 14.26
N ASP A 211 -5.97 6.94 14.14
CA ASP A 211 -6.63 7.22 12.88
C ASP A 211 -6.00 8.42 12.16
N ALA A 212 -5.81 9.53 12.89
CA ALA A 212 -5.16 10.71 12.33
C ALA A 212 -3.73 10.40 11.85
N SER A 213 -2.95 9.64 12.62
CA SER A 213 -1.58 9.24 12.25
C SER A 213 -1.58 8.31 11.01
N LEU A 214 -2.54 7.38 10.93
CA LEU A 214 -2.69 6.49 9.76
C LEU A 214 -3.05 7.29 8.50
N CYS A 215 -4.02 8.19 8.59
CA CYS A 215 -4.44 9.03 7.46
C CYS A 215 -3.26 9.88 6.93
N GLU A 216 -2.50 10.51 7.82
CA GLU A 216 -1.30 11.29 7.46
C GLU A 216 -0.25 10.41 6.75
N ALA A 217 0.04 9.22 7.28
CA ALA A 217 1.01 8.30 6.70
C ALA A 217 0.58 7.78 5.33
N VAL A 218 -0.69 7.38 5.18
CA VAL A 218 -1.24 6.83 3.93
C VAL A 218 -1.27 7.88 2.82
N ALA A 219 -1.55 9.14 3.15
CA ALA A 219 -1.63 10.23 2.16
C ALA A 219 -0.34 10.40 1.35
N VAL A 220 0.82 10.19 1.96
CA VAL A 220 2.14 10.36 1.34
C VAL A 220 2.86 9.05 1.01
N SER A 221 2.19 7.91 1.15
CA SER A 221 2.74 6.58 0.89
C SER A 221 1.85 5.79 -0.07
N PHE A 222 0.90 5.03 0.43
CA PHE A 222 0.01 4.19 -0.38
C PHE A 222 -0.88 4.99 -1.33
N ASN A 223 -1.23 6.23 -1.00
CA ASN A 223 -1.92 7.13 -1.92
C ASN A 223 -0.96 7.85 -2.89
N ALA A 224 0.34 7.62 -2.82
CA ALA A 224 1.34 8.19 -3.69
C ALA A 224 1.98 7.15 -4.64
N ILE A 225 1.26 6.06 -4.96
CA ILE A 225 1.74 5.01 -5.88
C ILE A 225 0.73 4.73 -6.99
N SER A 226 1.22 4.37 -8.19
CA SER A 226 0.38 3.84 -9.26
C SER A 226 1.15 2.83 -10.10
N ILE A 227 0.53 1.68 -10.40
CA ILE A 227 1.09 0.67 -11.31
C ILE A 227 0.39 0.73 -12.67
N ASP A 228 -0.93 0.65 -12.71
CA ASP A 228 -1.72 0.52 -13.94
C ASP A 228 -2.86 1.54 -14.06
N GLY A 229 -3.11 2.32 -13.01
CA GLY A 229 -4.15 3.33 -13.01
C GLY A 229 -5.54 2.83 -12.59
N ASP A 230 -5.67 1.57 -12.18
CA ASP A 230 -6.93 0.97 -11.78
C ASP A 230 -7.07 0.88 -10.26
N THR A 231 -8.28 1.14 -9.74
CA THR A 231 -8.61 1.10 -8.31
C THR A 231 -9.47 -0.12 -7.99
N SER A 232 -9.07 -0.89 -6.96
CA SER A 232 -9.75 -2.12 -6.56
C SER A 232 -11.02 -1.91 -5.76
N THR A 233 -11.79 -2.98 -5.69
CA THR A 233 -12.97 -3.14 -4.82
C THR A 233 -12.62 -3.48 -3.36
N ASN A 234 -11.37 -3.89 -3.06
CA ASN A 234 -11.00 -4.55 -1.80
C ASN A 234 -10.00 -3.79 -0.92
N ASP A 235 -9.45 -2.67 -1.40
CA ASP A 235 -8.35 -2.00 -0.71
C ASP A 235 -8.67 -1.70 0.74
N SER A 236 -7.74 -2.13 1.58
CA SER A 236 -7.86 -1.96 3.03
C SER A 236 -6.46 -1.86 3.65
N ILE A 237 -6.21 -0.79 4.39
CA ILE A 237 -5.05 -0.69 5.29
C ILE A 237 -5.61 -0.52 6.68
N VAL A 238 -5.27 -1.42 7.58
CA VAL A 238 -5.67 -1.34 8.98
C VAL A 238 -4.46 -1.35 9.89
N ILE A 239 -4.58 -0.67 11.01
CA ILE A 239 -3.58 -0.67 12.08
C ILE A 239 -4.24 -1.09 13.40
N LEU A 240 -3.55 -1.96 14.14
CA LEU A 240 -3.94 -2.41 15.47
C LEU A 240 -2.86 -1.99 16.48
N ALA A 241 -3.27 -1.36 17.58
CA ALA A 241 -2.39 -0.90 18.65
C ALA A 241 -2.81 -1.52 19.98
N ASN A 242 -2.00 -2.44 20.53
CA ASN A 242 -2.36 -3.24 21.71
C ASN A 242 -1.81 -2.68 23.05
N GLY A 243 -0.99 -1.64 23.01
CA GLY A 243 -0.46 -0.99 24.23
C GLY A 243 0.55 -1.84 25.04
N ALA A 244 1.07 -2.93 24.50
CA ALA A 244 1.90 -3.89 25.23
C ALA A 244 3.27 -3.32 25.64
N SER A 245 3.73 -2.24 25.04
CA SER A 245 4.95 -1.54 25.45
C SER A 245 4.77 -0.75 26.75
N GLY A 246 3.53 -0.36 27.07
CA GLY A 246 3.22 0.58 28.16
C GLY A 246 3.55 2.04 27.82
N VAL A 247 4.10 2.31 26.65
CA VAL A 247 4.50 3.66 26.21
C VAL A 247 3.33 4.36 25.53
N ALA A 248 2.91 5.50 26.12
CA ALA A 248 1.79 6.26 25.60
C ALA A 248 2.19 7.14 24.41
N VAL A 249 1.35 7.15 23.38
CA VAL A 249 1.39 8.11 22.28
C VAL A 249 0.19 9.05 22.44
N GLY A 250 0.47 10.23 22.96
CA GLY A 250 -0.52 11.32 23.10
C GLY A 250 -0.34 12.36 22.00
N ASP A 251 -0.56 13.62 22.36
CA ASP A 251 -0.33 14.78 21.49
C ASP A 251 1.13 15.23 21.50
N GLY A 252 1.47 16.16 20.61
CA GLY A 252 2.78 16.80 20.57
C GLY A 252 3.89 15.89 20.04
N GLU A 253 5.03 15.86 20.75
CA GLU A 253 6.25 15.22 20.26
C GLU A 253 6.11 13.70 20.11
N SER A 254 5.43 13.01 21.02
CA SER A 254 5.22 11.57 20.94
C SER A 254 4.44 11.17 19.69
N ARG A 255 3.36 11.91 19.39
CA ARG A 255 2.59 11.70 18.15
C ARG A 255 3.43 12.02 16.92
N ALA A 256 4.13 13.15 16.89
CA ALA A 256 4.94 13.54 15.73
C ALA A 256 6.01 12.48 15.39
N ARG A 257 6.71 11.95 16.40
CA ARG A 257 7.71 10.88 16.22
C ARG A 257 7.08 9.56 15.79
N PHE A 258 5.94 9.19 16.39
CA PHE A 258 5.19 7.98 16.01
C PHE A 258 4.69 8.06 14.56
N THR A 259 4.05 9.18 14.19
CA THR A 259 3.53 9.41 12.84
C THR A 259 4.66 9.40 11.82
N ALA A 260 5.81 10.00 12.11
CA ALA A 260 6.97 9.98 11.22
C ALA A 260 7.49 8.54 10.99
N ALA A 261 7.58 7.72 12.05
CA ALA A 261 7.99 6.32 11.95
C ALA A 261 6.95 5.47 11.21
N LEU A 262 5.65 5.69 11.45
CA LEU A 262 4.57 5.03 10.73
C LEU A 262 4.59 5.40 9.24
N THR A 263 4.83 6.68 8.92
CA THR A 263 4.98 7.17 7.55
C THR A 263 6.15 6.49 6.84
N ASP A 264 7.31 6.39 7.49
CA ASP A 264 8.48 5.72 6.92
C ASP A 264 8.21 4.24 6.63
N LEU A 265 7.57 3.52 7.56
CA LEU A 265 7.14 2.14 7.35
C LEU A 265 6.16 2.01 6.17
N CYS A 266 5.16 2.88 6.09
CA CYS A 266 4.18 2.88 5.00
C CYS A 266 4.83 3.21 3.65
N VAL A 267 5.79 4.15 3.61
CA VAL A 267 6.57 4.48 2.40
C VAL A 267 7.38 3.28 1.94
N GLN A 268 8.07 2.58 2.84
CA GLN A 268 8.83 1.37 2.50
C GLN A 268 7.93 0.29 1.89
N LEU A 269 6.78 0.00 2.50
CA LEU A 269 5.81 -0.97 1.97
C LEU A 269 5.25 -0.53 0.61
N ALA A 270 4.90 0.74 0.45
CA ALA A 270 4.38 1.29 -0.80
C ALA A 270 5.41 1.20 -1.95
N GLN A 271 6.66 1.51 -1.67
CA GLN A 271 7.75 1.37 -2.65
C GLN A 271 8.03 -0.11 -3.00
N MET A 272 7.94 -1.04 -2.02
CA MET A 272 8.03 -2.47 -2.29
C MET A 272 6.92 -2.93 -3.24
N ILE A 273 5.70 -2.40 -3.10
CA ILE A 273 4.57 -2.69 -4.00
C ILE A 273 4.89 -2.22 -5.42
N VAL A 274 5.37 -0.99 -5.59
CA VAL A 274 5.68 -0.45 -6.92
C VAL A 274 6.83 -1.21 -7.58
N ARG A 275 7.91 -1.54 -6.83
CA ARG A 275 9.04 -2.31 -7.37
C ARG A 275 8.66 -3.73 -7.81
N ASP A 276 7.64 -4.30 -7.17
CA ASP A 276 7.10 -5.64 -7.47
C ASP A 276 5.85 -5.55 -8.39
N GLY A 277 5.68 -4.44 -9.09
CA GLY A 277 4.56 -4.28 -10.03
C GLY A 277 4.58 -5.34 -11.14
N GLU A 278 3.40 -5.80 -11.56
CA GLU A 278 3.26 -6.80 -12.60
C GLU A 278 4.02 -6.41 -13.87
N GLY A 279 5.03 -7.19 -14.24
CA GLY A 279 5.86 -6.96 -15.41
C GLY A 279 6.76 -5.71 -15.34
N ALA A 280 6.89 -5.07 -14.16
CA ALA A 280 7.69 -3.87 -13.99
C ALA A 280 9.19 -4.14 -14.21
N THR A 281 9.82 -3.27 -15.00
CA THR A 281 11.27 -3.26 -15.20
C THR A 281 11.92 -1.96 -14.74
N ARG A 282 11.11 -0.96 -14.40
CA ARG A 282 11.55 0.36 -13.93
C ARG A 282 10.75 0.80 -12.73
N PHE A 283 11.44 1.39 -11.76
CA PHE A 283 10.84 2.14 -10.65
C PHE A 283 11.06 3.63 -10.90
N VAL A 284 9.98 4.39 -11.05
CA VAL A 284 10.06 5.80 -11.41
C VAL A 284 9.47 6.69 -10.32
N THR A 285 10.26 7.63 -9.84
CA THR A 285 9.78 8.70 -8.96
C THR A 285 9.37 9.89 -9.82
N LEU A 286 8.10 10.27 -9.76
CA LEU A 286 7.57 11.48 -10.40
C LEU A 286 7.48 12.59 -9.35
N VAL A 287 8.13 13.73 -9.61
CA VAL A 287 8.07 14.91 -8.77
C VAL A 287 7.53 16.07 -9.62
N VAL A 288 6.35 16.57 -9.28
CA VAL A 288 5.79 17.77 -9.90
C VAL A 288 5.87 18.91 -8.90
N THR A 289 6.47 20.02 -9.33
CA THR A 289 6.67 21.24 -8.54
C THR A 289 6.14 22.47 -9.28
N GLY A 290 6.14 23.63 -8.63
CA GLY A 290 5.77 24.87 -9.28
C GLY A 290 4.33 24.96 -9.75
N ALA A 291 3.43 24.10 -9.28
CA ALA A 291 2.02 24.12 -9.65
C ALA A 291 1.27 25.25 -8.95
N ALA A 292 0.15 25.71 -9.52
CA ALA A 292 -0.70 26.72 -8.90
C ALA A 292 -1.30 26.24 -7.55
N SER A 293 -1.46 24.94 -7.37
CA SER A 293 -1.91 24.29 -6.13
C SER A 293 -1.37 22.88 -6.01
N ALA A 294 -1.37 22.31 -4.80
CA ALA A 294 -1.04 20.90 -4.58
C ALA A 294 -1.99 19.96 -5.35
N ALA A 295 -3.25 20.34 -5.52
CA ALA A 295 -4.22 19.59 -6.31
C ALA A 295 -3.87 19.57 -7.80
N ASP A 296 -3.34 20.67 -8.34
CA ASP A 296 -2.85 20.73 -9.72
C ASP A 296 -1.60 19.87 -9.91
N ALA A 297 -0.65 19.98 -8.98
CA ALA A 297 0.55 19.14 -8.99
C ALA A 297 0.18 17.66 -8.99
N ARG A 298 -0.78 17.28 -8.13
CA ARG A 298 -1.27 15.91 -8.05
C ARG A 298 -1.94 15.45 -9.34
N ARG A 299 -2.85 16.24 -9.94
CA ARG A 299 -3.48 15.88 -11.22
C ARG A 299 -2.46 15.68 -12.35
N ALA A 300 -1.45 16.54 -12.40
CA ALA A 300 -0.37 16.39 -13.38
C ALA A 300 0.42 15.09 -13.16
N ALA A 301 0.82 14.81 -11.92
CA ALA A 301 1.55 13.59 -11.56
C ALA A 301 0.72 12.33 -11.87
N ASP A 302 -0.54 12.27 -11.46
CA ASP A 302 -1.44 11.12 -11.73
C ASP A 302 -1.61 10.89 -13.23
N THR A 303 -1.79 11.97 -14.02
CA THR A 303 -1.96 11.85 -15.47
C THR A 303 -0.69 11.37 -16.17
N ILE A 304 0.47 11.76 -15.70
CA ILE A 304 1.77 11.24 -16.19
C ILE A 304 1.92 9.76 -15.84
N ALA A 305 1.69 9.41 -14.56
CA ALA A 305 1.86 8.06 -14.03
C ALA A 305 0.94 7.02 -14.69
N THR A 306 -0.22 7.44 -15.18
CA THR A 306 -1.24 6.56 -15.81
C THR A 306 -1.26 6.65 -17.33
N SER A 307 -0.34 7.40 -17.94
CA SER A 307 -0.26 7.53 -19.40
C SER A 307 0.42 6.31 -20.03
N PRO A 308 -0.28 5.49 -20.84
CA PRO A 308 0.33 4.35 -21.52
C PRO A 308 1.54 4.74 -22.39
N LEU A 309 1.48 5.91 -23.07
CA LEU A 309 2.59 6.40 -23.89
C LEU A 309 3.82 6.76 -23.06
N VAL A 310 3.64 7.35 -21.89
CA VAL A 310 4.74 7.63 -20.96
C VAL A 310 5.33 6.34 -20.43
N LYS A 311 4.49 5.44 -19.93
CA LYS A 311 4.92 4.18 -19.31
C LYS A 311 5.62 3.25 -20.30
N THR A 312 5.19 3.22 -21.57
CA THR A 312 5.87 2.44 -22.62
C THR A 312 7.19 3.08 -23.03
N ALA A 313 7.35 4.42 -22.96
CA ALA A 313 8.65 5.06 -23.14
C ALA A 313 9.61 4.67 -21.99
N PHE A 314 9.14 4.62 -20.74
CA PHE A 314 9.93 4.13 -19.61
C PHE A 314 10.40 2.68 -19.84
N ALA A 315 9.49 1.79 -20.28
CA ALA A 315 9.82 0.40 -20.58
C ALA A 315 10.90 0.26 -21.67
N GLY A 316 10.80 1.08 -22.73
CA GLY A 316 11.75 1.10 -23.84
C GLY A 316 13.08 1.81 -23.54
N GLY A 317 13.22 2.46 -22.37
CA GLY A 317 14.37 3.32 -22.09
C GLY A 317 14.45 4.53 -23.03
N ASP A 318 13.30 4.95 -23.61
CA ASP A 318 13.18 6.07 -24.56
C ASP A 318 13.05 7.38 -23.75
N PRO A 319 14.01 8.33 -23.85
CA PRO A 319 13.96 9.60 -23.13
C PRO A 319 12.91 10.56 -23.71
N ASN A 320 11.72 10.08 -23.94
CA ASN A 320 10.63 10.79 -24.61
C ASN A 320 9.93 11.77 -23.67
N TRP A 321 10.65 12.84 -23.30
CA TRP A 321 10.09 13.92 -22.49
C TRP A 321 8.85 14.57 -23.10
N GLY A 322 8.71 14.53 -24.44
CA GLY A 322 7.52 15.04 -25.13
C GLY A 322 6.24 14.34 -24.69
N ARG A 323 6.29 13.03 -24.45
CA ARG A 323 5.14 12.28 -23.89
C ARG A 323 4.81 12.71 -22.46
N ILE A 324 5.82 13.03 -21.65
CA ILE A 324 5.63 13.49 -20.27
C ILE A 324 4.92 14.86 -20.27
N VAL A 325 5.41 15.81 -21.08
CA VAL A 325 4.81 17.14 -21.20
C VAL A 325 3.41 17.07 -21.81
N MET A 326 3.20 16.21 -22.82
CA MET A 326 1.87 15.97 -23.38
C MET A 326 0.90 15.44 -22.33
N ALA A 327 1.33 14.50 -21.49
CA ALA A 327 0.48 13.96 -20.43
C ALA A 327 0.14 15.04 -19.39
N ALA A 328 1.13 15.85 -18.96
CA ALA A 328 0.88 16.99 -18.09
C ALA A 328 -0.12 17.97 -18.71
N GLY A 329 0.01 18.26 -20.01
CA GLY A 329 -0.87 19.19 -20.74
C GLY A 329 -2.35 18.78 -20.79
N ARG A 330 -2.65 17.49 -20.74
CA ARG A 330 -4.03 16.95 -20.71
C ARG A 330 -4.60 16.74 -19.29
N SER A 331 -3.83 17.05 -18.24
CA SER A 331 -4.19 16.74 -16.86
C SER A 331 -5.33 17.60 -16.29
N GLY A 332 -5.67 18.71 -16.94
CA GLY A 332 -6.59 19.71 -16.43
C GLY A 332 -5.99 20.59 -15.31
N ALA A 333 -4.69 20.44 -14.99
CA ALA A 333 -3.96 21.38 -14.14
C ALA A 333 -3.72 22.69 -14.88
N ALA A 334 -3.64 23.80 -14.16
CA ALA A 334 -3.18 25.06 -14.73
C ALA A 334 -1.73 24.87 -15.23
N LEU A 335 -1.48 25.29 -16.48
CA LEU A 335 -0.18 25.10 -17.13
C LEU A 335 0.09 26.24 -18.13
N ASP A 336 1.31 26.77 -18.12
CA ASP A 336 1.83 27.68 -19.13
C ASP A 336 3.02 26.99 -19.84
N PRO A 337 2.88 26.61 -21.12
CA PRO A 337 3.96 25.92 -21.83
C PRO A 337 5.29 26.65 -21.81
N ALA A 338 5.30 27.99 -21.79
CA ALA A 338 6.52 28.79 -21.78
C ALA A 338 7.27 28.78 -20.43
N ARG A 339 6.67 28.21 -19.39
CA ARG A 339 7.24 28.13 -18.04
C ARG A 339 7.72 26.74 -17.65
N LEU A 340 7.36 25.72 -18.45
CA LEU A 340 7.71 24.35 -18.15
C LEU A 340 9.21 24.11 -18.13
N ALA A 341 9.65 23.37 -17.11
CA ALA A 341 11.01 22.85 -17.05
C ALA A 341 10.97 21.39 -16.59
N LEU A 342 11.83 20.54 -17.17
CA LEU A 342 11.87 19.12 -16.89
C LEU A 342 13.30 18.64 -16.72
N TRP A 343 13.54 17.86 -15.67
CA TRP A 343 14.79 17.19 -15.38
C TRP A 343 14.57 15.70 -15.19
N VAL A 344 15.62 14.95 -15.46
CA VAL A 344 15.72 13.52 -15.12
C VAL A 344 17.02 13.25 -14.39
N GLU A 345 17.02 12.31 -13.46
CA GLU A 345 18.18 11.97 -12.64
C GLU A 345 18.14 10.53 -12.15
N THR A 346 19.28 9.97 -11.82
CA THR A 346 19.40 8.74 -11.03
C THR A 346 19.99 9.09 -9.66
N THR A 347 20.06 8.14 -8.74
CA THR A 347 20.72 8.35 -7.44
C THR A 347 22.21 8.70 -7.62
N ASP A 348 22.84 8.19 -8.68
CA ASP A 348 24.29 8.28 -8.93
C ASP A 348 24.67 9.36 -9.96
N SER A 349 23.68 10.08 -10.52
CA SER A 349 23.93 11.12 -11.53
C SER A 349 23.34 12.47 -11.11
N PRO A 350 23.97 13.59 -11.48
CA PRO A 350 23.37 14.90 -11.27
C PRO A 350 22.12 15.06 -12.15
N PRO A 351 21.19 15.96 -11.77
CA PRO A 351 20.00 16.24 -12.57
C PRO A 351 20.37 16.73 -13.98
N LEU A 352 19.85 16.06 -15.00
CA LEU A 352 19.96 16.44 -16.41
C LEU A 352 18.69 17.19 -16.82
N GLN A 353 18.83 18.46 -17.19
CA GLN A 353 17.71 19.26 -17.66
C GLN A 353 17.43 18.98 -19.12
N LEU A 354 16.24 18.48 -19.43
CA LEU A 354 15.79 18.19 -20.79
C LEU A 354 14.96 19.32 -21.41
N VAL A 355 14.17 20.03 -20.58
CA VAL A 355 13.30 21.14 -21.01
C VAL A 355 13.54 22.37 -20.13
N SER A 356 13.59 23.55 -20.75
CA SER A 356 13.62 24.84 -20.09
C SER A 356 12.75 25.84 -20.86
N GLY A 357 11.83 26.53 -20.16
CA GLY A 357 10.91 27.46 -20.82
C GLY A 357 10.07 26.79 -21.93
N GLY A 358 9.67 25.52 -21.73
CA GLY A 358 8.89 24.76 -22.67
C GLY A 358 9.61 24.26 -23.92
N THR A 359 10.91 24.52 -24.04
CA THR A 359 11.72 24.09 -25.18
C THR A 359 12.84 23.17 -24.76
N PRO A 360 13.32 22.26 -25.66
CA PRO A 360 14.45 21.39 -25.32
C PRO A 360 15.71 22.21 -25.04
N THR A 361 16.49 21.75 -24.09
CA THR A 361 17.86 22.27 -23.83
C THR A 361 18.84 21.60 -24.77
N GLY A 362 20.07 22.02 -24.75
CA GLY A 362 21.13 21.41 -25.59
C GLY A 362 21.73 20.13 -24.99
N TYR A 363 20.95 19.30 -24.28
CA TYR A 363 21.44 18.07 -23.68
C TYR A 363 21.90 17.05 -24.74
N ALA A 364 22.82 16.17 -24.36
CA ALA A 364 23.19 15.06 -25.23
C ALA A 364 22.16 13.91 -25.08
N GLU A 365 21.65 13.40 -26.21
CA GLU A 365 20.65 12.33 -26.24
C GLU A 365 21.14 11.07 -25.52
N ALA A 366 22.45 10.76 -25.63
CA ALA A 366 23.05 9.61 -24.96
C ALA A 366 23.00 9.71 -23.43
N ASP A 367 23.10 10.93 -22.86
CA ASP A 367 23.03 11.14 -21.42
C ASP A 367 21.60 10.93 -20.91
N ALA A 368 20.62 11.44 -21.65
CA ALA A 368 19.21 11.20 -21.35
C ALA A 368 18.85 9.72 -21.45
N ALA A 369 19.28 9.04 -22.51
CA ALA A 369 19.07 7.60 -22.69
C ALA A 369 19.70 6.78 -21.55
N ALA A 370 20.87 7.16 -21.06
CA ALA A 370 21.50 6.50 -19.92
C ALA A 370 20.65 6.57 -18.64
N VAL A 371 19.99 7.72 -18.36
CA VAL A 371 19.08 7.85 -17.22
C VAL A 371 17.84 6.94 -17.39
N PHE A 372 17.19 6.96 -18.56
CA PHE A 372 15.98 6.15 -18.80
C PHE A 372 16.27 4.64 -18.90
N ALA A 373 17.52 4.25 -19.15
CA ALA A 373 17.95 2.85 -19.11
C ALA A 373 18.18 2.33 -17.68
N ALA A 374 18.32 3.23 -16.68
CA ALA A 374 18.52 2.84 -15.30
C ALA A 374 17.26 2.13 -14.71
N PRO A 375 17.43 1.14 -13.82
CA PRO A 375 16.30 0.44 -13.20
C PRO A 375 15.45 1.37 -12.31
N GLU A 376 16.05 2.41 -11.74
CA GLU A 376 15.39 3.42 -10.92
C GLU A 376 15.85 4.82 -11.34
N PHE A 377 14.89 5.72 -11.58
CA PHE A 377 15.19 7.11 -11.91
C PHE A 377 14.06 8.05 -11.46
N THR A 378 14.37 9.34 -11.40
CA THR A 378 13.44 10.41 -11.05
C THR A 378 13.16 11.28 -12.28
N VAL A 379 11.89 11.60 -12.48
CA VAL A 379 11.42 12.64 -13.40
C VAL A 379 10.90 13.81 -12.57
N ARG A 380 11.46 14.99 -12.74
CA ARG A 380 11.02 16.22 -12.10
C ARG A 380 10.46 17.18 -13.14
N LEU A 381 9.18 17.53 -13.00
CA LEU A 381 8.50 18.51 -13.84
C LEU A 381 8.14 19.74 -12.99
N ASP A 382 8.63 20.91 -13.39
CA ASP A 382 8.27 22.19 -12.82
C ASP A 382 7.27 22.91 -13.74
N LEU A 383 6.12 23.31 -13.18
CA LEU A 383 5.08 24.02 -13.92
C LEU A 383 5.24 25.53 -13.87
N GLY A 384 6.10 26.08 -13.00
CA GLY A 384 6.51 27.49 -12.95
C GLY A 384 5.39 28.49 -12.58
N LEU A 385 4.30 28.04 -11.90
CA LEU A 385 3.12 28.86 -11.61
C LEU A 385 2.93 29.20 -10.13
N GLY A 386 3.58 28.46 -9.20
CA GLY A 386 3.37 28.64 -7.76
C GLY A 386 4.20 27.68 -6.93
N ASP A 387 3.72 27.36 -5.73
CA ASP A 387 4.43 26.50 -4.76
C ASP A 387 3.81 25.11 -4.61
N GLY A 388 2.78 24.79 -5.39
CA GLY A 388 2.13 23.48 -5.35
C GLY A 388 3.09 22.37 -5.76
N ALA A 389 3.13 21.29 -4.98
CA ALA A 389 3.99 20.15 -5.26
C ALA A 389 3.27 18.83 -4.98
N ALA A 390 3.68 17.78 -5.71
CA ALA A 390 3.27 16.39 -5.49
C ALA A 390 4.41 15.45 -5.87
N MET A 391 4.47 14.32 -5.19
CA MET A 391 5.36 13.21 -5.51
C MET A 391 4.55 11.92 -5.64
N LEU A 392 4.95 11.06 -6.58
CA LEU A 392 4.30 9.79 -6.84
C LEU A 392 5.34 8.78 -7.32
N TRP A 393 5.18 7.51 -6.92
CA TRP A 393 5.98 6.41 -7.44
C TRP A 393 5.16 5.60 -8.44
N THR A 394 5.78 5.24 -9.56
CA THR A 394 5.14 4.45 -10.62
C THR A 394 6.13 3.48 -11.26
N THR A 395 5.61 2.65 -12.15
CA THR A 395 6.39 1.71 -12.97
C THR A 395 6.31 2.10 -14.44
N ASP A 396 7.09 1.43 -15.25
CA ASP A 396 6.87 1.29 -16.70
C ASP A 396 5.66 0.39 -17.03
N LEU A 397 5.36 0.25 -18.31
CA LEU A 397 4.37 -0.69 -18.85
C LEU A 397 5.05 -1.55 -19.92
N SER A 398 5.42 -2.77 -19.55
CA SER A 398 6.11 -3.72 -20.39
C SER A 398 5.15 -4.70 -21.11
N HIS A 399 5.65 -5.49 -22.04
CA HIS A 399 4.89 -6.58 -22.66
C HIS A 399 4.47 -7.64 -21.62
N GLU A 400 5.28 -7.84 -20.57
CA GLU A 400 5.00 -8.83 -19.54
C GLU A 400 3.74 -8.48 -18.73
N TYR A 401 3.46 -7.18 -18.50
CA TYR A 401 2.20 -6.74 -17.89
C TYR A 401 0.99 -7.28 -18.68
N VAL A 402 1.04 -7.19 -20.00
CA VAL A 402 -0.06 -7.68 -20.85
C VAL A 402 -0.16 -9.22 -20.78
N SER A 403 0.97 -9.92 -20.82
CA SER A 403 1.01 -11.38 -20.71
C SER A 403 0.41 -11.88 -19.41
N ILE A 404 0.84 -11.29 -18.27
CA ILE A 404 0.33 -11.66 -16.94
C ILE A 404 -1.18 -11.45 -16.88
N ASN A 405 -1.68 -10.28 -17.30
CA ASN A 405 -3.10 -9.94 -17.16
C ASN A 405 -4.01 -10.61 -18.21
N ALA A 406 -3.47 -11.05 -19.35
CA ALA A 406 -4.22 -11.82 -20.32
C ALA A 406 -4.45 -13.28 -19.85
N ASP A 407 -3.50 -13.84 -19.10
CA ASP A 407 -3.53 -15.24 -18.65
C ASP A 407 -4.11 -15.40 -17.24
N TYR A 408 -4.08 -14.35 -16.42
CA TYR A 408 -4.57 -14.37 -15.05
C TYR A 408 -6.00 -13.85 -14.95
N ARG A 409 -6.89 -14.67 -14.40
CA ARG A 409 -8.27 -14.27 -14.12
C ARG A 409 -8.34 -13.65 -12.71
N THR A 410 -8.65 -12.39 -12.66
CA THR A 410 -8.95 -11.65 -11.40
C THR A 410 -10.45 -11.57 -11.16
#